data_4072fd9ac60596d879cd9cb9fd8cc182
#
_entry.id   4072fd9ac60596d879cd9cb9fd8cc182
#
_cell.length_a   1.000
_cell.length_b   1.000
_cell.length_c   1.000
_cell.angle_alpha   90.00
_cell.angle_beta   90.00
_cell.angle_gamma   90.00
#
_symmetry.space_group_name_H-M   'P 1'
#
loop_
_entity.id
_entity.type
_entity.pdbx_description
1 polymer ?
#
loop_
_entity_poly.entity_id
_entity_poly.type
_entity_poly.pdbx_seq_one_letter_code
_entity_poly.pdbx_strand_id
1 'polypeptide(L)'
;MRKGMVMKQPFEKVVEQHGGTVLRVCRVVLGVHDAEDAWSETFLAAMRAYPDLPDDANAEAWLVTIAHRKAIDVLRARKRQPAPVGDVPEAPTTLGVPGDKDGDLWPAVAALPEKQRQAVAYHYVAGLAYAEIAAILGGTTDAARRAAADGIKNLRKKYSGAATEGAPS
;
A
#
# COMPACT_ATOMS: atom_id res chain seq x y z
N MET A 1 19.28 -34.19 -11.06
CA MET A 1 18.66 -32.94 -11.38
C MET A 1 18.73 -31.95 -10.23
N ARG A 2 19.34 -30.86 -10.49
CA ARG A 2 19.62 -29.98 -9.42
C ARG A 2 18.77 -28.77 -9.48
N LYS A 3 17.84 -28.64 -8.55
CA LYS A 3 17.07 -27.44 -8.40
C LYS A 3 17.97 -26.25 -8.10
N GLY A 4 19.13 -26.50 -7.53
CA GLY A 4 20.08 -25.47 -7.23
C GLY A 4 20.71 -24.80 -8.43
N MET A 5 20.42 -25.30 -9.61
CA MET A 5 20.94 -24.69 -10.83
C MET A 5 20.17 -23.46 -11.24
N VAL A 6 18.93 -23.31 -10.76
CA VAL A 6 18.18 -22.09 -10.99
C VAL A 6 18.67 -21.10 -9.96
N MET A 7 19.52 -20.19 -10.40
CA MET A 7 20.03 -19.18 -9.49
C MET A 7 18.95 -18.21 -9.15
N LYS A 8 18.77 -18.00 -7.84
CA LYS A 8 17.89 -16.98 -7.35
C LYS A 8 18.39 -15.64 -7.88
N GLN A 9 17.48 -14.82 -8.41
CA GLN A 9 17.92 -13.53 -8.93
C GLN A 9 18.48 -12.68 -7.80
N PRO A 10 19.43 -11.78 -8.09
CA PRO A 10 19.97 -10.89 -7.07
C PRO A 10 18.88 -10.04 -6.46
N PHE A 11 19.04 -9.71 -5.20
CA PHE A 11 18.04 -8.88 -4.50
C PHE A 11 17.85 -7.54 -5.18
N GLU A 12 18.89 -6.99 -5.79
CA GLU A 12 18.79 -5.73 -6.52
C GLU A 12 17.75 -5.80 -7.64
N LYS A 13 17.63 -6.96 -8.28
CA LYS A 13 16.60 -7.16 -9.30
C LYS A 13 15.21 -7.14 -8.71
N VAL A 14 15.07 -7.70 -7.52
CA VAL A 14 13.79 -7.67 -6.80
C VAL A 14 13.39 -6.23 -6.53
N VAL A 15 14.34 -5.41 -6.08
CA VAL A 15 14.08 -3.99 -5.82
C VAL A 15 13.69 -3.27 -7.11
N GLU A 16 14.40 -3.55 -8.21
CA GLU A 16 14.07 -2.94 -9.51
C GLU A 16 12.68 -3.30 -9.97
N GLN A 17 12.30 -4.56 -9.83
CA GLN A 17 11.02 -5.05 -10.33
C GLN A 17 9.84 -4.62 -9.47
N HIS A 18 10.02 -4.56 -8.17
CA HIS A 18 8.91 -4.38 -7.23
C HIS A 18 8.97 -3.11 -6.41
N GLY A 19 10.12 -2.41 -6.43
CA GLY A 19 10.30 -1.24 -5.58
C GLY A 19 9.27 -0.15 -5.80
N GLY A 20 8.97 0.16 -7.06
CA GLY A 20 7.98 1.18 -7.38
C GLY A 20 6.58 0.83 -6.91
N THR A 21 6.20 -0.44 -7.10
CA THR A 21 4.88 -0.92 -6.69
C THR A 21 4.74 -0.86 -5.17
N VAL A 22 5.75 -1.33 -4.44
CA VAL A 22 5.71 -1.30 -2.98
C VAL A 22 5.65 0.13 -2.46
N LEU A 23 6.38 1.06 -3.10
CA LEU A 23 6.32 2.46 -2.69
C LEU A 23 4.92 3.04 -2.88
N ARG A 24 4.28 2.75 -4.02
CA ARG A 24 2.91 3.19 -4.26
C ARG A 24 1.94 2.62 -3.24
N VAL A 25 2.10 1.35 -2.90
CA VAL A 25 1.30 0.71 -1.85
C VAL A 25 1.48 1.46 -0.52
N CYS A 26 2.72 1.74 -0.15
CA CYS A 26 2.99 2.47 1.09
C CYS A 26 2.35 3.85 1.08
N ARG A 27 2.40 4.54 -0.06
CA ARG A 27 1.77 5.86 -0.19
C ARG A 27 0.25 5.81 -0.03
N VAL A 28 -0.38 4.79 -0.61
CA VAL A 28 -1.83 4.63 -0.48
C VAL A 28 -2.21 4.34 0.96
N VAL A 29 -1.47 3.46 1.62
CA VAL A 29 -1.82 3.01 2.97
C VAL A 29 -1.45 4.04 4.03
N LEU A 30 -0.30 4.68 3.89
CA LEU A 30 0.25 5.54 4.95
C LEU A 30 0.24 7.03 4.62
N GLY A 31 0.12 7.38 3.35
CA GLY A 31 0.31 8.75 2.91
C GLY A 31 1.77 9.03 2.58
N VAL A 32 2.01 10.22 2.05
CA VAL A 32 3.31 10.58 1.47
C VAL A 32 4.41 10.66 2.52
N HIS A 33 4.09 11.15 3.71
CA HIS A 33 5.13 11.43 4.73
C HIS A 33 5.82 10.17 5.25
N ASP A 34 5.07 9.11 5.49
CA ASP A 34 5.62 7.91 6.11
C ASP A 34 5.96 6.81 5.09
N ALA A 35 5.58 7.01 3.83
CA ALA A 35 5.71 5.97 2.82
C ALA A 35 7.16 5.58 2.56
N GLU A 36 8.05 6.55 2.44
CA GLU A 36 9.45 6.27 2.12
C GLU A 36 10.17 5.55 3.26
N ASP A 37 9.89 5.92 4.49
CA ASP A 37 10.46 5.22 5.64
C ASP A 37 9.97 3.79 5.71
N ALA A 38 8.67 3.57 5.50
CA ALA A 38 8.11 2.22 5.49
C ALA A 38 8.68 1.40 4.34
N TRP A 39 8.87 2.02 3.18
CA TRP A 39 9.49 1.37 2.03
C TRP A 39 10.92 0.93 2.37
N SER A 40 11.71 1.84 2.94
CA SER A 40 13.10 1.55 3.30
C SER A 40 13.18 0.41 4.30
N GLU A 41 12.37 0.45 5.34
CA GLU A 41 12.35 -0.62 6.34
C GLU A 41 11.88 -1.94 5.74
N THR A 42 10.92 -1.89 4.83
CA THR A 42 10.43 -3.08 4.14
C THR A 42 11.57 -3.75 3.38
N PHE A 43 12.32 -2.99 2.59
CA PHE A 43 13.38 -3.55 1.78
C PHE A 43 14.61 -3.95 2.60
N LEU A 44 14.87 -3.28 3.73
CA LEU A 44 15.91 -3.75 4.65
C LEU A 44 15.55 -5.10 5.26
N ALA A 45 14.31 -5.25 5.71
CA ALA A 45 13.83 -6.52 6.25
C ALA A 45 13.81 -7.60 5.17
N ALA A 46 13.37 -7.23 3.97
CA ALA A 46 13.32 -8.15 2.84
C ALA A 46 14.72 -8.63 2.46
N MET A 47 15.69 -7.73 2.44
CA MET A 47 17.07 -8.09 2.11
C MET A 47 17.61 -9.15 3.06
N ARG A 48 17.31 -9.00 4.34
CA ARG A 48 17.77 -9.96 5.36
C ARG A 48 17.08 -11.32 5.23
N ALA A 49 15.81 -11.32 4.85
CA ALA A 49 15.03 -12.55 4.74
C ALA A 49 15.11 -13.20 3.36
N TYR A 50 15.63 -12.50 2.37
CA TYR A 50 15.61 -12.97 1.00
C TYR A 50 16.29 -14.32 0.79
N PRO A 51 17.44 -14.61 1.43
CA PRO A 51 18.07 -15.92 1.24
C PRO A 51 17.18 -17.11 1.63
N ASP A 52 16.26 -16.88 2.55
CA ASP A 52 15.36 -17.93 3.03
C ASP A 52 14.05 -18.01 2.23
N LEU A 53 13.83 -17.09 1.31
CA LEU A 53 12.61 -17.08 0.51
C LEU A 53 12.67 -18.22 -0.52
N PRO A 54 11.65 -19.10 -0.56
CA PRO A 54 11.62 -20.14 -1.58
C PRO A 54 11.65 -19.56 -3.00
N ASP A 55 12.29 -20.25 -3.91
CA ASP A 55 12.43 -19.78 -5.29
C ASP A 55 11.10 -19.64 -6.02
N ASP A 56 10.12 -20.45 -5.63
CA ASP A 56 8.78 -20.41 -6.24
C ASP A 56 7.82 -19.48 -5.54
N ALA A 57 8.28 -18.72 -4.54
CA ALA A 57 7.42 -17.82 -3.81
C ALA A 57 7.00 -16.63 -4.67
N ASN A 58 5.80 -16.12 -4.41
CA ASN A 58 5.36 -14.88 -5.02
C ASN A 58 6.05 -13.72 -4.31
N ALA A 59 7.09 -13.19 -4.93
CA ALA A 59 7.91 -12.14 -4.33
C ALA A 59 7.09 -10.89 -4.04
N GLU A 60 6.14 -10.55 -4.91
CA GLU A 60 5.31 -9.38 -4.73
C GLU A 60 4.43 -9.50 -3.47
N ALA A 61 3.76 -10.65 -3.31
CA ALA A 61 2.95 -10.90 -2.12
C ALA A 61 3.81 -10.91 -0.87
N TRP A 62 5.00 -11.47 -0.95
CA TRP A 62 5.94 -11.50 0.16
C TRP A 62 6.36 -10.09 0.58
N LEU A 63 6.70 -9.26 -0.39
CA LEU A 63 7.10 -7.87 -0.10
C LEU A 63 5.95 -7.07 0.47
N VAL A 64 4.74 -7.26 -0.07
CA VAL A 64 3.56 -6.56 0.46
C VAL A 64 3.26 -7.02 1.88
N THR A 65 3.48 -8.29 2.19
CA THR A 65 3.31 -8.79 3.56
C THR A 65 4.24 -8.06 4.53
N ILE A 66 5.50 -7.88 4.15
CA ILE A 66 6.46 -7.16 4.98
C ILE A 66 6.06 -5.69 5.11
N ALA A 67 5.70 -5.08 3.97
CA ALA A 67 5.28 -3.69 3.95
C ALA A 67 4.04 -3.48 4.82
N HIS A 68 3.11 -4.43 4.80
CA HIS A 68 1.92 -4.36 5.64
C HIS A 68 2.27 -4.32 7.13
N ARG A 69 3.20 -5.17 7.55
CA ARG A 69 3.65 -5.18 8.96
C ARG A 69 4.25 -3.84 9.35
N LYS A 70 5.07 -3.27 8.48
CA LYS A 70 5.66 -1.95 8.74
C LYS A 70 4.60 -0.87 8.80
N ALA A 71 3.63 -0.94 7.88
CA ALA A 71 2.53 0.02 7.86
C ALA A 71 1.68 -0.06 9.13
N ILE A 72 1.39 -1.28 9.58
CA ILE A 72 0.61 -1.46 10.82
C ILE A 72 1.35 -0.85 12.00
N ASP A 73 2.67 -1.02 12.07
CA ASP A 73 3.47 -0.42 13.14
C ASP A 73 3.35 1.10 13.13
N VAL A 74 3.42 1.71 11.95
CA VAL A 74 3.26 3.17 11.81
C VAL A 74 1.86 3.61 12.24
N LEU A 75 0.83 2.90 11.78
CA LEU A 75 -0.55 3.26 12.12
C LEU A 75 -0.83 3.12 13.61
N ARG A 76 -0.27 2.10 14.24
CA ARG A 76 -0.39 1.94 15.69
C ARG A 76 0.33 3.06 16.45
N ALA A 77 1.50 3.46 15.97
CA ALA A 77 2.23 4.56 16.58
C ALA A 77 1.44 5.86 16.48
N ARG A 78 0.79 6.11 15.34
CA ARG A 78 -0.05 7.30 15.17
C ARG A 78 -1.20 7.33 16.16
N LYS A 79 -1.81 6.17 16.41
CA LYS A 79 -2.94 6.08 17.35
C LYS A 79 -2.51 6.31 18.79
N ARG A 80 -1.28 5.94 19.13
CA ARG A 80 -0.76 6.11 20.50
C ARG A 80 -0.31 7.52 20.80
N GLN A 81 0.06 8.27 19.75
CA GLN A 81 0.49 9.65 19.92
C GLN A 81 -0.74 10.53 20.11
N PRO A 82 -0.77 11.33 21.18
CA PRO A 82 -1.80 12.32 21.28
C PRO A 82 -1.67 13.26 20.09
N ALA A 83 -2.78 13.55 19.45
CA ALA A 83 -2.78 14.46 18.32
C ALA A 83 -2.16 15.78 18.80
N PRO A 84 -1.08 16.26 18.16
CA PRO A 84 -0.49 17.52 18.56
C PRO A 84 -1.52 18.61 18.39
N VAL A 85 -1.78 19.33 19.45
CA VAL A 85 -2.75 20.41 19.43
C VAL A 85 -2.19 21.49 18.51
N GLY A 86 -2.93 21.79 17.46
CA GLY A 86 -2.52 22.84 16.55
C GLY A 86 -1.79 22.35 15.32
N ASP A 87 -1.48 21.06 15.25
CA ASP A 87 -1.00 20.54 13.99
C ASP A 87 -2.21 20.32 13.10
N VAL A 88 -2.46 21.30 12.33
CA VAL A 88 -3.24 21.08 11.14
C VAL A 88 -2.51 20.03 10.38
N PRO A 89 -3.12 18.90 10.07
CA PRO A 89 -2.48 17.96 9.17
C PRO A 89 -2.15 18.75 7.93
N GLU A 90 -0.89 18.99 7.75
CA GLU A 90 -0.43 19.61 6.54
C GLU A 90 -1.04 18.81 5.43
N ALA A 91 -1.88 19.46 4.67
CA ALA A 91 -2.34 18.86 3.44
C ALA A 91 -1.08 18.35 2.76
N PRO A 92 -1.03 17.06 2.45
CA PRO A 92 0.15 16.54 1.80
C PRO A 92 0.43 17.43 0.61
N THR A 93 1.58 18.06 0.67
CA THR A 93 2.01 18.84 -0.45
C THR A 93 2.15 17.85 -1.59
N THR A 94 1.19 17.86 -2.44
CA THR A 94 1.22 17.10 -3.66
C THR A 94 2.23 17.70 -4.64
N LEU A 95 2.85 18.79 -4.24
CA LEU A 95 3.87 19.45 -5.04
C LEU A 95 5.03 18.47 -5.25
N GLY A 96 5.25 18.12 -6.50
CA GLY A 96 6.34 17.25 -6.86
C GLY A 96 6.01 15.78 -6.95
N VAL A 97 4.75 15.39 -6.71
CA VAL A 97 4.35 14.02 -6.92
C VAL A 97 3.99 13.86 -8.40
N PRO A 98 4.70 12.98 -9.13
CA PRO A 98 4.38 12.79 -10.55
C PRO A 98 2.95 12.28 -10.71
N GLY A 99 2.24 12.84 -11.66
CA GLY A 99 0.88 12.42 -11.93
C GLY A 99 -0.17 13.08 -11.08
N ASP A 100 0.13 14.25 -10.56
CA ASP A 100 -0.75 14.98 -9.65
C ASP A 100 -2.02 15.52 -10.29
N LYS A 101 -2.41 14.97 -11.42
CA LYS A 101 -3.71 15.23 -12.02
C LYS A 101 -4.83 14.72 -11.12
N ASP A 102 -4.48 13.84 -10.18
CA ASP A 102 -5.41 13.21 -9.28
C ASP A 102 -5.28 13.77 -7.86
N GLY A 103 -5.03 15.07 -7.73
CA GLY A 103 -4.84 15.70 -6.43
C GLY A 103 -5.98 15.45 -5.46
N ASP A 104 -7.21 15.32 -5.97
CA ASP A 104 -8.38 15.06 -5.14
C ASP A 104 -8.49 13.59 -4.73
N LEU A 105 -7.78 12.73 -5.41
CA LEU A 105 -7.83 11.30 -5.12
C LEU A 105 -7.16 10.98 -3.78
N TRP A 106 -6.05 11.62 -3.49
CA TRP A 106 -5.28 11.31 -2.27
C TRP A 106 -6.05 11.58 -0.98
N PRO A 107 -6.75 12.72 -0.84
CA PRO A 107 -7.59 12.91 0.33
C PRO A 107 -8.71 11.88 0.43
N ALA A 108 -9.30 11.50 -0.70
CA ALA A 108 -10.36 10.50 -0.72
C ALA A 108 -9.85 9.14 -0.27
N VAL A 109 -8.66 8.75 -0.74
CA VAL A 109 -8.03 7.50 -0.33
C VAL A 109 -7.70 7.52 1.16
N ALA A 110 -7.15 8.64 1.64
CA ALA A 110 -6.79 8.77 3.05
C ALA A 110 -8.03 8.69 3.96
N ALA A 111 -9.17 9.07 3.45
CA ALA A 111 -10.42 9.05 4.22
C ALA A 111 -11.08 7.67 4.28
N LEU A 112 -10.61 6.71 3.50
CA LEU A 112 -11.15 5.35 3.54
C LEU A 112 -10.85 4.69 4.89
N PRO A 113 -11.78 3.85 5.38
CA PRO A 113 -11.45 3.01 6.53
C PRO A 113 -10.20 2.18 6.23
N GLU A 114 -9.42 1.92 7.25
CA GLU A 114 -8.11 1.30 7.11
C GLU A 114 -8.13 0.02 6.28
N LYS A 115 -9.05 -0.90 6.57
CA LYS A 115 -9.11 -2.17 5.84
C LYS A 115 -9.50 -2.00 4.38
N GLN A 116 -10.37 -1.05 4.08
CA GLN A 116 -10.74 -0.76 2.70
C GLN A 116 -9.54 -0.17 1.94
N ARG A 117 -8.83 0.75 2.56
CA ARG A 117 -7.65 1.36 1.97
C ARG A 117 -6.58 0.32 1.68
N GLN A 118 -6.34 -0.58 2.62
CA GLN A 118 -5.38 -1.66 2.45
C GLN A 118 -5.79 -2.62 1.34
N ALA A 119 -7.05 -3.05 1.35
CA ALA A 119 -7.53 -3.98 0.33
C ALA A 119 -7.45 -3.37 -1.07
N VAL A 120 -7.79 -2.10 -1.20
CA VAL A 120 -7.68 -1.38 -2.47
C VAL A 120 -6.22 -1.32 -2.92
N ALA A 121 -5.32 -0.96 -2.02
CA ALA A 121 -3.90 -0.87 -2.34
C ALA A 121 -3.34 -2.22 -2.78
N TYR A 122 -3.64 -3.25 -2.04
CA TYR A 122 -3.05 -4.57 -2.29
C TYR A 122 -3.60 -5.22 -3.54
N HIS A 123 -4.85 -5.00 -3.85
CA HIS A 123 -5.45 -5.56 -5.05
C HIS A 123 -5.19 -4.72 -6.30
N TYR A 124 -5.48 -3.43 -6.24
CA TYR A 124 -5.44 -2.58 -7.43
C TYR A 124 -4.07 -2.00 -7.72
N VAL A 125 -3.24 -1.78 -6.73
CA VAL A 125 -1.88 -1.28 -6.94
C VAL A 125 -0.89 -2.42 -7.04
N ALA A 126 -0.94 -3.38 -6.10
CA ALA A 126 0.02 -4.48 -6.08
C ALA A 126 -0.43 -5.68 -6.92
N GLY A 127 -1.70 -5.74 -7.32
CA GLY A 127 -2.17 -6.83 -8.17
C GLY A 127 -2.34 -8.17 -7.47
N LEU A 128 -2.48 -8.17 -6.14
CA LEU A 128 -2.61 -9.42 -5.41
C LEU A 128 -4.02 -10.02 -5.53
N ALA A 129 -4.09 -11.33 -5.51
CA ALA A 129 -5.36 -12.03 -5.45
C ALA A 129 -6.01 -11.82 -4.08
N TYR A 130 -7.33 -11.88 -4.03
CA TYR A 130 -8.03 -11.68 -2.75
C TYR A 130 -7.66 -12.71 -1.70
N ALA A 131 -7.33 -13.93 -2.11
CA ALA A 131 -6.87 -14.95 -1.17
C ALA A 131 -5.54 -14.53 -0.50
N GLU A 132 -4.65 -13.93 -1.27
CA GLU A 132 -3.38 -13.42 -0.73
C GLU A 132 -3.62 -12.25 0.21
N ILE A 133 -4.53 -11.37 -0.18
CA ILE A 133 -4.89 -10.22 0.67
C ILE A 133 -5.51 -10.69 1.98
N ALA A 134 -6.38 -11.69 1.92
CA ALA A 134 -6.98 -12.26 3.12
C ALA A 134 -5.91 -12.82 4.07
N ALA A 135 -4.91 -13.47 3.51
CA ALA A 135 -3.79 -13.98 4.32
C ALA A 135 -3.03 -12.85 4.99
N ILE A 136 -2.86 -11.72 4.30
CA ILE A 136 -2.13 -10.56 4.84
C ILE A 136 -2.96 -9.84 5.91
N LEU A 137 -4.22 -9.57 5.60
CA LEU A 137 -5.09 -8.80 6.50
C LEU A 137 -5.65 -9.63 7.65
N GLY A 138 -5.69 -10.93 7.49
CA GLY A 138 -6.41 -11.81 8.40
C GLY A 138 -7.89 -11.76 8.11
N GLY A 139 -8.49 -12.90 7.87
CA GLY A 139 -9.91 -12.98 7.55
C GLY A 139 -10.14 -13.85 6.34
N THR A 140 -11.28 -13.65 5.71
CA THR A 140 -11.70 -14.49 4.58
C THR A 140 -11.45 -13.79 3.26
N THR A 141 -11.37 -14.58 2.20
CA THR A 141 -11.26 -14.07 0.84
C THR A 141 -12.46 -13.18 0.50
N ASP A 142 -13.65 -13.58 0.93
CA ASP A 142 -14.85 -12.77 0.68
C ASP A 142 -14.80 -11.44 1.40
N ALA A 143 -14.28 -11.42 2.63
CA ALA A 143 -14.12 -10.17 3.36
C ALA A 143 -13.13 -9.24 2.66
N ALA A 144 -12.02 -9.78 2.14
CA ALA A 144 -11.05 -8.98 1.39
C ALA A 144 -11.67 -8.41 0.12
N ARG A 145 -12.41 -9.23 -0.61
CA ARG A 145 -13.10 -8.78 -1.82
C ARG A 145 -14.10 -7.68 -1.51
N ARG A 146 -14.87 -7.86 -0.44
CA ARG A 146 -15.87 -6.88 -0.03
C ARG A 146 -15.21 -5.56 0.38
N ALA A 147 -14.13 -5.63 1.14
CA ALA A 147 -13.40 -4.42 1.56
C ALA A 147 -12.89 -3.65 0.34
N ALA A 148 -12.32 -4.35 -0.64
CA ALA A 148 -11.85 -3.69 -1.86
C ALA A 148 -13.00 -3.08 -2.65
N ALA A 149 -14.11 -3.81 -2.78
CA ALA A 149 -15.27 -3.31 -3.52
C ALA A 149 -15.87 -2.09 -2.82
N ASP A 150 -16.00 -2.13 -1.51
CA ASP A 150 -16.54 -1.00 -0.74
C ASP A 150 -15.59 0.19 -0.84
N GLY A 151 -14.28 -0.06 -0.82
CA GLY A 151 -13.30 1.00 -0.97
C GLY A 151 -13.43 1.71 -2.30
N ILE A 152 -13.55 0.95 -3.38
CA ILE A 152 -13.73 1.52 -4.72
C ILE A 152 -15.05 2.28 -4.81
N LYS A 153 -16.10 1.72 -4.24
CA LYS A 153 -17.41 2.40 -4.23
C LYS A 153 -17.33 3.74 -3.51
N ASN A 154 -16.66 3.77 -2.36
CA ASN A 154 -16.49 5.01 -1.60
C ASN A 154 -15.62 6.02 -2.33
N LEU A 155 -14.57 5.56 -3.02
CA LEU A 155 -13.74 6.44 -3.82
C LEU A 155 -14.52 7.07 -4.96
N ARG A 156 -15.31 6.26 -5.67
CA ARG A 156 -16.13 6.76 -6.78
C ARG A 156 -17.14 7.79 -6.29
N LYS A 157 -17.72 7.55 -5.14
CA LYS A 157 -18.70 8.46 -4.56
C LYS A 157 -18.09 9.82 -4.28
N LYS A 158 -16.95 9.82 -3.61
CA LYS A 158 -16.27 11.07 -3.26
C LYS A 158 -15.69 11.77 -4.47
N TYR A 159 -15.12 11.02 -5.39
CA TYR A 159 -14.53 11.56 -6.60
C TYR A 159 -15.59 12.15 -7.51
N SER A 160 -16.71 11.44 -7.68
CA SER A 160 -17.83 11.90 -8.48
C SER A 160 -18.50 13.11 -7.87
N GLY A 161 -18.61 13.14 -6.53
CA GLY A 161 -19.15 14.27 -5.81
C GLY A 161 -18.33 15.53 -6.00
N ALA A 162 -17.00 15.38 -5.92
CA ALA A 162 -16.11 16.50 -6.14
C ALA A 162 -16.17 16.99 -7.58
N ALA A 163 -16.24 16.06 -8.55
CA ALA A 163 -16.35 16.41 -9.95
C ALA A 163 -17.69 17.10 -10.25
N THR A 164 -18.74 16.64 -9.61
CA THR A 164 -20.07 17.22 -9.80
C THR A 164 -20.14 18.63 -9.24
N GLU A 165 -19.53 18.84 -8.10
CA GLU A 165 -19.51 20.16 -7.47
C GLU A 165 -18.65 21.15 -8.28
N GLY A 166 -17.62 20.64 -8.93
CA GLY A 166 -16.76 21.48 -9.73
C GLY A 166 -17.25 21.71 -11.16
N ALA A 167 -18.28 21.00 -11.58
CA ALA A 167 -18.77 21.12 -12.94
C ALA A 167 -19.76 22.27 -13.03
N PRO A 168 -19.47 23.28 -13.85
CA PRO A 168 -20.48 24.29 -14.14
C PRO A 168 -21.61 23.61 -14.87
N SER A 169 -22.78 23.77 -14.37
CA SER A 169 -23.98 23.26 -15.02
C SER A 169 -24.21 23.97 -16.37
#